data_6f8d033ab23569718e149622d9cc67d0
#
_entry.id   6f8d033ab23569718e149622d9cc67d0
#
_cell.length_a   1.000
_cell.length_b   1.000
_cell.length_c   1.000
_cell.angle_alpha   90.00
_cell.angle_beta   90.00
_cell.angle_gamma   90.00
#
_symmetry.space_group_name_H-M   'P 1'
#
loop_
_entity.id
_entity.type
_entity.pdbx_description
1 polymer ?
#
loop_
_entity_poly.entity_id
_entity_poly.type
_entity_poly.pdbx_seq_one_letter_code
_entity_poly.pdbx_strand_id
1 'polypeptide(L)'
;MRDGVSVRGRVGALAEFRTSRWVVPCGALIAFAPIVLVCALQAPMYPMSPDEQMQALYASGRYLASGPNWLMPYSLAPISVPLSLLYRLLPQLPWYPLMLLILIGASWSISLIQVMRSRMNDPLCLSLVTIFLACDVISTMYLTFTIVSFLTVSAGLMLLVGRSAFARDPRVHASDVVGLVLIVLGYALRPESGQVAFVLFSPFALWVLAANRNVASISRMLAAVLGVALCVGVGQAAYRSTPGWETYPDYLAAGRRSLDYPDLPVEEVRAIAPELSEEDVALLHEWMFIDEDVFGIDFFSRYGEAREHISLDNARDALGAKTTYALIGLTAAMAACAWALTGDIGRRDGVCLLAFGVVLMLLVSCVLLILRARVRVHVVMPLAFCAMMSLVMCAHAPIASSIGVHARVSERGGSRGSRGMALPIAALLFSVVACGGFWAVVVRPLRAQAAAPTVATVADYVEENPDQLVVFARTQTLLYPSYDAFSFERWSYPENVLQVGGWMSHTAPWRDFLERHDLSLGSTFADLADRDDVVTVVADGKVDVIRAYLEGQTGRGVEVEVLEDLGPGLIDTSSRIVVCRFESV
;
A
#
# COMPACT_ATOMS: atom_id res chain seq x y z
N MET A 1 45.37 36.50 16.55
CA MET A 1 45.63 35.05 16.54
C MET A 1 44.56 34.35 17.37
N ARG A 2 43.42 34.13 16.81
CA ARG A 2 42.38 33.21 17.32
C ARG A 2 41.51 32.79 16.14
N ASP A 3 41.20 31.49 16.11
CA ASP A 3 40.16 30.83 15.33
C ASP A 3 40.44 30.41 13.88
N GLY A 4 41.66 29.92 13.62
CA GLY A 4 41.93 29.09 12.45
C GLY A 4 41.70 27.58 12.66
N VAL A 5 41.07 27.19 13.80
CA VAL A 5 40.77 25.78 14.09
C VAL A 5 39.36 25.51 13.64
N SER A 6 39.21 24.74 12.58
CA SER A 6 38.08 23.83 12.57
C SER A 6 37.29 23.57 11.29
N VAL A 7 37.39 24.23 10.21
CA VAL A 7 36.63 23.79 9.03
C VAL A 7 37.25 22.54 8.40
N ARG A 8 38.58 22.43 8.39
CA ARG A 8 39.29 21.20 7.92
C ARG A 8 39.08 20.00 8.84
N GLY A 9 38.98 20.21 10.17
CA GLY A 9 38.73 19.12 11.12
C GLY A 9 37.31 18.56 11.02
N ARG A 10 36.31 19.37 10.72
CA ARG A 10 34.91 18.90 10.61
C ARG A 10 34.65 18.09 9.32
N VAL A 11 35.27 18.44 8.21
CA VAL A 11 35.16 17.66 6.95
C VAL A 11 35.81 16.27 7.10
N GLY A 12 36.91 16.17 7.84
CA GLY A 12 37.54 14.89 8.18
C GLY A 12 36.64 14.00 9.02
N ALA A 13 36.01 14.55 10.05
CA ALA A 13 35.16 13.80 10.98
C ALA A 13 33.91 13.19 10.32
N LEU A 14 33.26 13.91 9.40
CA LEU A 14 32.10 13.38 8.64
C LEU A 14 32.53 12.27 7.67
N ALA A 15 33.67 12.41 7.00
CA ALA A 15 34.20 11.37 6.12
C ALA A 15 34.55 10.09 6.88
N GLU A 16 35.15 10.22 8.07
CA GLU A 16 35.44 9.11 8.97
C GLU A 16 34.16 8.46 9.50
N PHE A 17 33.15 9.25 9.88
CA PHE A 17 31.86 8.73 10.33
C PHE A 17 31.18 7.90 9.23
N ARG A 18 31.17 8.35 7.98
CA ARG A 18 30.55 7.65 6.83
C ARG A 18 31.13 6.24 6.59
N THR A 19 32.39 6.02 6.92
CA THR A 19 33.06 4.72 6.79
C THR A 19 33.05 3.91 8.08
N SER A 20 32.65 4.52 9.19
CA SER A 20 32.66 3.86 10.49
C SER A 20 31.53 2.83 10.65
N ARG A 21 31.74 1.91 11.61
CA ARG A 21 30.69 0.96 12.03
C ARG A 21 29.47 1.64 12.66
N TRP A 22 29.60 2.86 13.13
CA TRP A 22 28.54 3.62 13.79
C TRP A 22 27.45 4.13 12.85
N VAL A 23 27.70 4.17 11.54
CA VAL A 23 26.66 4.56 10.56
C VAL A 23 25.43 3.65 10.62
N VAL A 24 25.61 2.35 10.89
CA VAL A 24 24.49 1.40 10.95
C VAL A 24 23.58 1.67 12.16
N PRO A 25 24.07 1.66 13.41
CA PRO A 25 23.19 1.93 14.56
C PRO A 25 22.63 3.36 14.54
N CYS A 26 23.38 4.37 14.09
CA CYS A 26 22.87 5.72 13.96
C CYS A 26 21.77 5.82 12.90
N GLY A 27 21.94 5.19 11.73
CA GLY A 27 20.93 5.16 10.69
C GLY A 27 19.65 4.48 11.15
N ALA A 28 19.76 3.39 11.89
CA ALA A 28 18.62 2.72 12.49
C ALA A 28 17.92 3.62 13.54
N LEU A 29 18.67 4.21 14.46
CA LEU A 29 18.11 5.09 15.48
C LEU A 29 17.39 6.30 14.85
N ILE A 30 17.98 6.91 13.82
CA ILE A 30 17.41 8.06 13.11
C ILE A 30 16.11 7.65 12.39
N ALA A 31 16.02 6.45 11.82
CA ALA A 31 14.82 5.96 11.16
C ALA A 31 13.71 5.58 12.14
N PHE A 32 14.02 4.97 13.29
CA PHE A 32 13.00 4.60 14.26
C PHE A 32 12.51 5.76 15.14
N ALA A 33 13.27 6.85 15.27
CA ALA A 33 12.88 8.00 16.07
C ALA A 33 11.59 8.69 15.58
N PRO A 34 11.39 8.97 14.26
CA PRO A 34 10.12 9.49 13.75
C PRO A 34 8.94 8.56 14.00
N ILE A 35 9.12 7.24 13.85
CA ILE A 35 8.07 6.24 14.12
C ILE A 35 7.61 6.32 15.57
N VAL A 36 8.56 6.29 16.51
CA VAL A 36 8.25 6.41 17.94
C VAL A 36 7.56 7.73 18.23
N LEU A 37 8.03 8.84 17.64
CA LEU A 37 7.44 10.17 17.83
C LEU A 37 5.99 10.21 17.30
N VAL A 38 5.74 9.70 16.09
CA VAL A 38 4.38 9.65 15.52
C VAL A 38 3.48 8.79 16.40
N CYS A 39 3.93 7.60 16.80
CA CYS A 39 3.15 6.72 17.69
C CYS A 39 2.83 7.37 19.05
N ALA A 40 3.76 8.17 19.61
CA ALA A 40 3.56 8.84 20.88
C ALA A 40 2.63 10.08 20.79
N LEU A 41 2.66 10.80 19.65
CA LEU A 41 1.90 12.04 19.49
C LEU A 41 0.47 11.83 19.01
N GLN A 42 0.24 10.85 18.11
CA GLN A 42 -1.06 10.76 17.44
C GLN A 42 -1.49 9.37 17.02
N ALA A 43 -0.74 8.32 17.27
CA ALA A 43 -0.86 6.98 16.71
C ALA A 43 -0.90 6.93 15.16
N PRO A 44 -0.41 5.85 14.53
CA PRO A 44 -0.54 5.62 13.10
C PRO A 44 -1.99 5.39 12.73
N MET A 45 -2.39 5.85 11.55
CA MET A 45 -3.76 5.66 11.06
C MET A 45 -3.79 4.70 9.88
N TYR A 46 -4.75 3.79 9.90
CA TYR A 46 -5.17 3.12 8.68
C TYR A 46 -5.98 4.11 7.82
N PRO A 47 -5.75 4.16 6.49
CA PRO A 47 -6.59 4.97 5.60
C PRO A 47 -8.03 4.42 5.55
N MET A 48 -8.95 5.21 4.98
CA MET A 48 -10.38 4.87 4.87
C MET A 48 -10.70 3.60 4.05
N SER A 49 -9.72 2.92 3.49
CA SER A 49 -9.94 1.62 2.87
C SER A 49 -10.11 0.56 3.96
N PRO A 50 -11.11 -0.31 3.87
CA PRO A 50 -11.27 -1.41 4.82
C PRO A 50 -10.17 -2.46 4.73
N ASP A 51 -9.28 -2.38 3.75
CA ASP A 51 -8.29 -3.41 3.44
C ASP A 51 -7.32 -3.67 4.61
N GLU A 52 -6.79 -2.62 5.24
CA GLU A 52 -5.85 -2.76 6.35
C GLU A 52 -6.54 -3.28 7.62
N GLN A 53 -7.74 -2.77 7.90
CA GLN A 53 -8.55 -3.21 9.02
C GLN A 53 -8.90 -4.69 8.88
N MET A 54 -9.34 -5.09 7.70
CA MET A 54 -9.68 -6.49 7.43
C MET A 54 -8.47 -7.39 7.59
N GLN A 55 -7.30 -7.03 7.08
CA GLN A 55 -6.10 -7.83 7.28
C GLN A 55 -5.74 -7.99 8.77
N ALA A 56 -5.85 -6.92 9.54
CA ALA A 56 -5.63 -6.97 10.98
C ALA A 56 -6.63 -7.91 11.68
N LEU A 57 -7.92 -7.86 11.31
CA LEU A 57 -8.96 -8.73 11.86
C LEU A 57 -8.77 -10.19 11.49
N TYR A 58 -8.40 -10.50 10.23
CA TYR A 58 -8.09 -11.87 9.80
C TYR A 58 -6.89 -12.43 10.56
N ALA A 59 -5.79 -11.67 10.62
CA ALA A 59 -4.58 -12.11 11.31
C ALA A 59 -4.81 -12.36 12.79
N SER A 60 -5.55 -11.48 13.46
CA SER A 60 -5.86 -11.60 14.89
C SER A 60 -6.97 -12.62 15.21
N GLY A 61 -7.73 -13.06 14.20
CA GLY A 61 -8.87 -13.95 14.37
C GLY A 61 -10.13 -13.30 14.93
N ARG A 62 -10.20 -11.98 14.85
CA ARG A 62 -11.35 -11.19 15.32
C ARG A 62 -12.38 -10.91 14.24
N TYR A 63 -12.13 -11.33 13.01
CA TYR A 63 -13.11 -11.27 11.94
C TYR A 63 -14.07 -12.44 12.05
N LEU A 64 -15.34 -12.14 12.28
CA LEU A 64 -16.42 -13.14 12.41
C LEU A 64 -16.08 -14.29 13.40
N ALA A 65 -15.32 -13.98 14.45
CA ALA A 65 -14.89 -14.94 15.49
C ALA A 65 -14.17 -16.19 14.96
N SER A 66 -13.48 -16.08 13.81
CA SER A 66 -12.85 -17.24 13.14
C SER A 66 -11.57 -17.76 13.79
N GLY A 67 -11.04 -17.07 14.82
CA GLY A 67 -9.71 -17.32 15.36
C GLY A 67 -8.57 -16.86 14.44
N PRO A 68 -7.31 -16.74 14.94
CA PRO A 68 -6.18 -16.27 14.15
C PRO A 68 -5.96 -17.12 12.90
N ASN A 69 -6.16 -16.49 11.74
CA ASN A 69 -6.10 -17.15 10.44
C ASN A 69 -4.67 -17.13 9.89
N TRP A 70 -4.22 -18.24 9.36
CA TRP A 70 -2.91 -18.34 8.70
C TRP A 70 -2.97 -17.99 7.20
N LEU A 71 -4.16 -17.78 6.64
CA LEU A 71 -4.41 -17.16 5.35
C LEU A 71 -5.13 -15.82 5.55
N MET A 72 -4.81 -14.86 4.73
CA MET A 72 -5.33 -13.50 4.80
C MET A 72 -5.63 -12.99 3.39
N PRO A 73 -6.65 -12.16 3.20
CA PRO A 73 -6.84 -11.47 1.94
C PRO A 73 -5.56 -10.69 1.54
N TYR A 74 -5.22 -10.69 0.26
CA TYR A 74 -4.08 -9.99 -0.36
C TYR A 74 -2.66 -10.45 0.02
N SER A 75 -2.44 -10.94 1.24
CA SER A 75 -1.11 -11.29 1.74
C SER A 75 -0.84 -12.78 1.62
N LEU A 76 0.40 -13.16 1.32
CA LEU A 76 0.82 -14.55 1.14
C LEU A 76 1.37 -15.17 2.44
N ALA A 77 1.45 -16.49 2.46
CA ALA A 77 1.85 -17.29 3.61
C ALA A 77 3.12 -16.82 4.39
N PRO A 78 4.19 -16.30 3.74
CA PRO A 78 5.34 -15.79 4.49
C PRO A 78 5.05 -14.64 5.46
N ILE A 79 3.94 -13.93 5.28
CA ILE A 79 3.45 -12.87 6.18
C ILE A 79 2.38 -13.43 7.11
N SER A 80 1.37 -14.10 6.57
CA SER A 80 0.18 -14.49 7.34
C SER A 80 0.46 -15.58 8.37
N VAL A 81 1.33 -16.55 8.04
CA VAL A 81 1.68 -17.64 8.98
C VAL A 81 2.40 -17.13 10.24
N PRO A 82 3.50 -16.34 10.15
CA PRO A 82 4.12 -15.79 11.34
C PRO A 82 3.18 -14.91 12.16
N LEU A 83 2.35 -14.09 11.50
CA LEU A 83 1.38 -13.23 12.20
C LEU A 83 0.35 -14.06 12.98
N SER A 84 -0.27 -15.06 12.36
CA SER A 84 -1.25 -15.90 13.04
C SER A 84 -0.66 -16.63 14.23
N LEU A 85 0.60 -17.08 14.13
CA LEU A 85 1.33 -17.69 15.25
C LEU A 85 1.57 -16.69 16.39
N LEU A 86 1.98 -15.48 16.08
CA LEU A 86 2.20 -14.42 17.07
C LEU A 86 0.90 -14.05 17.79
N TYR A 87 -0.22 -13.93 17.09
CA TYR A 87 -1.53 -13.69 17.72
C TYR A 87 -2.02 -14.85 18.56
N ARG A 88 -1.70 -16.11 18.19
CA ARG A 88 -2.01 -17.28 19.04
C ARG A 88 -1.19 -17.32 20.32
N LEU A 89 0.07 -16.87 20.26
CA LEU A 89 0.97 -16.87 21.42
C LEU A 89 0.72 -15.69 22.36
N LEU A 90 0.50 -14.50 21.81
CA LEU A 90 0.34 -13.24 22.54
C LEU A 90 -0.77 -12.38 21.90
N PRO A 91 -2.06 -12.75 22.08
CA PRO A 91 -3.19 -12.11 21.41
C PRO A 91 -3.45 -10.66 21.85
N GLN A 92 -2.82 -10.20 22.95
CA GLN A 92 -2.99 -8.85 23.47
C GLN A 92 -2.13 -7.80 22.73
N LEU A 93 -1.11 -8.24 21.96
CA LEU A 93 -0.23 -7.35 21.24
C LEU A 93 -0.74 -7.10 19.83
N PRO A 94 -0.69 -5.85 19.34
CA PRO A 94 -1.14 -5.48 18.00
C PRO A 94 -0.07 -5.85 16.95
N TRP A 95 0.10 -7.12 16.66
CA TRP A 95 1.19 -7.64 15.83
C TRP A 95 1.17 -7.13 14.40
N TYR A 96 -0.02 -6.95 13.80
CA TYR A 96 -0.12 -6.49 12.42
C TYR A 96 0.45 -5.06 12.24
N PRO A 97 -0.02 -4.02 12.97
CA PRO A 97 0.58 -2.69 12.84
C PRO A 97 2.03 -2.65 13.34
N LEU A 98 2.42 -3.42 14.36
CA LEU A 98 3.82 -3.52 14.79
C LEU A 98 4.72 -4.07 13.69
N MET A 99 4.29 -5.11 12.98
CA MET A 99 5.02 -5.65 11.83
C MET A 99 5.18 -4.60 10.74
N LEU A 100 4.12 -3.88 10.38
CA LEU A 100 4.18 -2.82 9.37
C LEU A 100 5.18 -1.73 9.77
N LEU A 101 5.16 -1.28 11.02
CA LEU A 101 6.08 -0.26 11.55
C LEU A 101 7.54 -0.74 11.59
N ILE A 102 7.78 -2.00 11.96
CA ILE A 102 9.11 -2.60 11.92
C ILE A 102 9.66 -2.63 10.50
N LEU A 103 8.83 -3.01 9.52
CA LEU A 103 9.22 -3.05 8.11
C LEU A 103 9.48 -1.64 7.55
N ILE A 104 8.69 -0.63 7.92
CA ILE A 104 8.94 0.80 7.60
C ILE A 104 10.30 1.22 8.16
N GLY A 105 10.51 1.04 9.46
CA GLY A 105 11.75 1.43 10.14
C GLY A 105 12.99 0.73 9.56
N ALA A 106 12.89 -0.56 9.26
CA ALA A 106 13.97 -1.31 8.61
C ALA A 106 14.27 -0.76 7.20
N SER A 107 13.22 -0.45 6.42
CA SER A 107 13.36 0.06 5.05
C SER A 107 14.00 1.46 5.03
N TRP A 108 13.55 2.36 5.88
CA TRP A 108 14.15 3.70 6.00
C TRP A 108 15.54 3.65 6.62
N SER A 109 15.81 2.75 7.58
CA SER A 109 17.17 2.53 8.11
C SER A 109 18.15 2.19 7.00
N ILE A 110 17.79 1.23 6.13
CA ILE A 110 18.64 0.84 5.00
C ILE A 110 18.86 2.02 4.05
N SER A 111 17.78 2.75 3.72
CA SER A 111 17.84 3.90 2.82
C SER A 111 18.72 5.01 3.37
N LEU A 112 18.57 5.37 4.64
CA LEU A 112 19.39 6.37 5.33
C LEU A 112 20.87 5.95 5.42
N ILE A 113 21.13 4.68 5.75
CA ILE A 113 22.50 4.15 5.76
C ILE A 113 23.13 4.26 4.37
N GLN A 114 22.40 3.96 3.31
CA GLN A 114 22.89 4.10 1.94
C GLN A 114 23.15 5.56 1.58
N VAL A 115 22.25 6.49 1.93
CA VAL A 115 22.49 7.93 1.74
C VAL A 115 23.75 8.38 2.48
N MET A 116 23.90 8.04 3.76
CA MET A 116 25.05 8.44 4.56
C MET A 116 26.37 7.83 4.06
N ARG A 117 26.35 6.62 3.49
CA ARG A 117 27.52 5.96 2.90
C ARG A 117 27.82 6.38 1.46
N SER A 118 26.92 7.14 0.84
CA SER A 118 27.07 7.58 -0.54
C SER A 118 28.24 8.56 -0.71
N ARG A 119 28.66 8.79 -1.96
CA ARG A 119 29.71 9.74 -2.33
C ARG A 119 29.20 11.15 -2.59
N MET A 120 27.96 11.43 -2.23
CA MET A 120 27.37 12.76 -2.36
C MET A 120 28.08 13.75 -1.44
N ASN A 121 28.06 15.04 -1.84
CA ASN A 121 28.53 16.12 -0.98
C ASN A 121 27.64 16.26 0.27
N ASP A 122 28.17 16.86 1.34
CA ASP A 122 27.49 16.96 2.62
C ASP A 122 26.14 17.69 2.57
N PRO A 123 26.00 18.82 1.85
CA PRO A 123 24.70 19.49 1.71
C PRO A 123 23.63 18.61 1.05
N LEU A 124 23.96 17.89 -0.01
CA LEU A 124 23.03 17.00 -0.70
C LEU A 124 22.69 15.79 0.17
N CYS A 125 23.68 15.20 0.84
CA CYS A 125 23.46 14.10 1.78
C CYS A 125 22.51 14.51 2.91
N LEU A 126 22.75 15.66 3.54
CA LEU A 126 21.88 16.17 4.61
C LEU A 126 20.46 16.47 4.11
N SER A 127 20.34 17.03 2.91
CA SER A 127 19.05 17.30 2.29
C SER A 127 18.25 16.02 2.05
N LEU A 128 18.89 14.96 1.55
CA LEU A 128 18.23 13.66 1.33
C LEU A 128 17.86 12.97 2.64
N VAL A 129 18.73 13.04 3.65
CA VAL A 129 18.38 12.54 5.00
C VAL A 129 17.12 13.23 5.51
N THR A 130 17.04 14.55 5.40
CA THR A 130 15.88 15.32 5.85
C THR A 130 14.60 14.95 5.09
N ILE A 131 14.68 14.80 3.76
CA ILE A 131 13.55 14.38 2.92
C ILE A 131 13.11 12.95 3.27
N PHE A 132 14.07 12.03 3.47
CA PHE A 132 13.74 10.65 3.84
C PHE A 132 13.08 10.56 5.21
N LEU A 133 13.48 11.40 6.18
CA LEU A 133 12.80 11.50 7.46
C LEU A 133 11.35 12.01 7.31
N ALA A 134 11.11 12.97 6.43
CA ALA A 134 9.75 13.41 6.13
C ALA A 134 8.91 12.30 5.48
N CYS A 135 9.50 11.53 4.55
CA CYS A 135 8.83 10.38 3.95
C CYS A 135 8.53 9.29 4.99
N ASP A 136 9.43 9.08 5.94
CA ASP A 136 9.24 8.15 7.06
C ASP A 136 8.07 8.59 7.96
N VAL A 137 8.04 9.86 8.37
CA VAL A 137 6.92 10.45 9.12
C VAL A 137 5.60 10.25 8.37
N ILE A 138 5.55 10.57 7.07
CA ILE A 138 4.34 10.46 6.25
C ILE A 138 3.89 8.99 6.13
N SER A 139 4.82 8.07 5.85
CA SER A 139 4.50 6.64 5.73
C SER A 139 4.06 6.01 7.06
N THR A 140 4.51 6.55 8.18
CA THR A 140 4.08 6.13 9.52
C THR A 140 2.71 6.71 9.89
N MET A 141 2.46 7.98 9.57
CA MET A 141 1.14 8.60 9.81
C MET A 141 0.02 7.93 9.00
N TYR A 142 0.34 7.49 7.80
CA TYR A 142 -0.59 6.89 6.84
C TYR A 142 -0.17 5.44 6.59
N LEU A 143 -0.52 4.57 7.55
CA LEU A 143 -0.05 3.20 7.61
C LEU A 143 -0.83 2.31 6.66
N THR A 144 -0.24 1.97 5.51
CA THR A 144 -0.83 1.03 4.56
C THR A 144 0.15 -0.08 4.20
N PHE A 145 -0.37 -1.30 4.08
CA PHE A 145 0.43 -2.45 3.65
C PHE A 145 0.99 -2.24 2.23
N THR A 146 0.32 -1.44 1.40
CA THR A 146 0.81 -1.06 0.06
C THR A 146 2.12 -0.29 0.15
N ILE A 147 2.16 0.79 0.94
CA ILE A 147 3.38 1.60 1.14
C ILE A 147 4.49 0.75 1.73
N VAL A 148 4.16 -0.03 2.75
CA VAL A 148 5.12 -0.91 3.43
C VAL A 148 5.72 -1.94 2.48
N SER A 149 4.89 -2.57 1.63
CA SER A 149 5.36 -3.50 0.61
C SER A 149 6.36 -2.86 -0.36
N PHE A 150 6.01 -1.69 -0.94
CA PHE A 150 6.91 -0.93 -1.82
C PHE A 150 8.25 -0.61 -1.14
N LEU A 151 8.22 -0.08 0.08
CA LEU A 151 9.42 0.28 0.83
C LEU A 151 10.29 -0.94 1.14
N THR A 152 9.65 -2.02 1.59
CA THR A 152 10.36 -3.23 2.02
C THR A 152 11.04 -3.93 0.85
N VAL A 153 10.34 -4.08 -0.29
CA VAL A 153 10.96 -4.64 -1.51
C VAL A 153 12.08 -3.73 -2.00
N SER A 154 11.87 -2.41 -2.01
CA SER A 154 12.89 -1.44 -2.45
C SER A 154 14.13 -1.50 -1.58
N ALA A 155 13.99 -1.57 -0.25
CA ALA A 155 15.11 -1.71 0.67
C ALA A 155 15.88 -3.01 0.44
N GLY A 156 15.17 -4.12 0.24
CA GLY A 156 15.76 -5.39 -0.13
C GLY A 156 16.53 -5.33 -1.45
N LEU A 157 15.95 -4.69 -2.48
CA LEU A 157 16.60 -4.48 -3.77
C LEU A 157 17.81 -3.54 -3.68
N MET A 158 17.77 -2.49 -2.83
CA MET A 158 18.94 -1.64 -2.56
C MET A 158 20.12 -2.47 -2.04
N LEU A 159 19.88 -3.40 -1.13
CA LEU A 159 20.94 -4.26 -0.60
C LEU A 159 21.47 -5.25 -1.64
N LEU A 160 20.58 -5.95 -2.32
CA LEU A 160 20.94 -7.07 -3.18
C LEU A 160 21.42 -6.60 -4.55
N VAL A 161 20.62 -5.76 -5.23
CA VAL A 161 20.90 -5.29 -6.60
C VAL A 161 22.02 -4.27 -6.59
N GLY A 162 22.02 -3.33 -5.64
CA GLY A 162 23.07 -2.33 -5.52
C GLY A 162 24.44 -2.96 -5.31
N ARG A 163 24.52 -3.95 -4.44
CA ARG A 163 25.75 -4.71 -4.27
C ARG A 163 26.14 -5.46 -5.55
N SER A 164 25.19 -6.09 -6.20
CA SER A 164 25.41 -6.83 -7.45
C SER A 164 25.86 -5.92 -8.59
N ALA A 165 25.37 -4.70 -8.67
CA ALA A 165 25.76 -3.74 -9.69
C ALA A 165 27.18 -3.18 -9.51
N PHE A 166 27.63 -3.02 -8.26
CA PHE A 166 28.83 -2.23 -7.98
C PHE A 166 29.95 -2.98 -7.27
N ALA A 167 29.67 -4.11 -6.59
CA ALA A 167 30.68 -4.92 -5.91
C ALA A 167 31.05 -6.16 -6.74
N ARG A 168 32.34 -6.44 -6.84
CA ARG A 168 32.85 -7.66 -7.49
C ARG A 168 33.10 -8.82 -6.52
N ASP A 169 32.73 -8.66 -5.25
CA ASP A 169 32.92 -9.68 -4.23
C ASP A 169 31.96 -10.87 -4.44
N PRO A 170 32.46 -12.07 -4.70
CA PRO A 170 31.64 -13.25 -4.91
C PRO A 170 31.04 -13.83 -3.61
N ARG A 171 31.47 -13.37 -2.44
CA ARG A 171 31.04 -13.92 -1.16
C ARG A 171 29.61 -13.50 -0.86
N VAL A 172 28.84 -14.42 -0.27
CA VAL A 172 27.54 -14.12 0.32
C VAL A 172 27.76 -13.40 1.65
N HIS A 173 27.10 -12.29 1.84
CA HIS A 173 27.15 -11.50 3.07
C HIS A 173 25.78 -11.49 3.75
N ALA A 174 25.73 -11.17 5.04
CA ALA A 174 24.49 -11.02 5.80
C ALA A 174 23.52 -10.03 5.13
N SER A 175 24.04 -8.96 4.50
CA SER A 175 23.22 -8.02 3.73
C SER A 175 22.50 -8.64 2.53
N ASP A 176 23.07 -9.67 1.89
CA ASP A 176 22.43 -10.36 0.77
C ASP A 176 21.22 -11.19 1.28
N VAL A 177 21.41 -11.86 2.43
CA VAL A 177 20.33 -12.62 3.08
C VAL A 177 19.22 -11.69 3.56
N VAL A 178 19.57 -10.59 4.25
CA VAL A 178 18.59 -9.58 4.69
C VAL A 178 17.86 -8.99 3.49
N GLY A 179 18.57 -8.67 2.41
CA GLY A 179 17.97 -8.16 1.19
C GLY A 179 16.94 -9.13 0.59
N LEU A 180 17.28 -10.42 0.51
CA LEU A 180 16.39 -11.47 0.00
C LEU A 180 15.15 -11.63 0.91
N VAL A 181 15.35 -11.67 2.22
CA VAL A 181 14.24 -11.77 3.20
C VAL A 181 13.28 -10.60 3.06
N LEU A 182 13.80 -9.36 2.97
CA LEU A 182 12.95 -8.17 2.78
C LEU A 182 12.21 -8.19 1.45
N ILE A 183 12.83 -8.66 0.36
CA ILE A 183 12.15 -8.81 -0.93
C ILE A 183 10.98 -9.79 -0.80
N VAL A 184 11.21 -10.95 -0.18
CA VAL A 184 10.16 -11.97 0.00
C VAL A 184 9.05 -11.46 0.91
N LEU A 185 9.37 -10.85 2.05
CA LEU A 185 8.36 -10.32 2.98
C LEU A 185 7.55 -9.18 2.35
N GLY A 186 8.22 -8.21 1.72
CA GLY A 186 7.53 -7.10 1.06
C GLY A 186 6.65 -7.57 -0.10
N TYR A 187 7.13 -8.53 -0.90
CA TYR A 187 6.33 -9.13 -1.98
C TYR A 187 5.16 -9.96 -1.43
N ALA A 188 5.38 -10.72 -0.36
CA ALA A 188 4.32 -11.49 0.29
C ALA A 188 3.25 -10.61 0.93
N LEU A 189 3.60 -9.40 1.35
CA LEU A 189 2.66 -8.44 1.90
C LEU A 189 1.69 -7.90 0.83
N ARG A 190 2.21 -7.53 -0.36
CA ARG A 190 1.41 -7.14 -1.53
C ARG A 190 2.17 -7.38 -2.84
N PRO A 191 1.87 -8.45 -3.59
CA PRO A 191 2.60 -8.81 -4.81
C PRO A 191 2.67 -7.70 -5.87
N GLU A 192 1.57 -6.98 -6.10
CA GLU A 192 1.50 -5.92 -7.12
C GLU A 192 2.47 -4.76 -6.83
N SER A 193 2.57 -4.38 -5.57
CA SER A 193 3.51 -3.33 -5.12
C SER A 193 4.96 -3.78 -5.32
N GLY A 194 5.24 -5.05 -5.02
CA GLY A 194 6.56 -5.65 -5.25
C GLY A 194 6.96 -5.62 -6.71
N GLN A 195 6.04 -5.94 -7.63
CA GLN A 195 6.31 -5.91 -9.08
C GLN A 195 6.76 -4.53 -9.56
N VAL A 196 6.09 -3.47 -9.12
CA VAL A 196 6.46 -2.08 -9.50
C VAL A 196 7.84 -1.70 -8.94
N ALA A 197 8.18 -2.12 -7.72
CA ALA A 197 9.52 -1.93 -7.18
C ALA A 197 10.58 -2.61 -8.05
N PHE A 198 10.35 -3.85 -8.52
CA PHE A 198 11.26 -4.52 -9.45
C PHE A 198 11.42 -3.75 -10.76
N VAL A 199 10.35 -3.16 -11.31
CA VAL A 199 10.41 -2.33 -12.52
C VAL A 199 11.33 -1.14 -12.31
N LEU A 200 11.20 -0.40 -11.19
CA LEU A 200 12.04 0.77 -10.89
C LEU A 200 13.52 0.42 -10.65
N PHE A 201 13.83 -0.79 -10.19
CA PHE A 201 15.20 -1.26 -10.02
C PHE A 201 15.75 -2.02 -11.23
N SER A 202 14.96 -2.25 -12.29
CA SER A 202 15.36 -2.97 -13.49
C SER A 202 16.59 -2.38 -14.21
N PRO A 203 16.85 -1.03 -14.24
CA PRO A 203 18.06 -0.49 -14.83
C PRO A 203 19.35 -1.04 -14.20
N PHE A 204 19.35 -1.28 -12.89
CA PHE A 204 20.50 -1.88 -12.20
C PHE A 204 20.64 -3.36 -12.54
N ALA A 205 19.53 -4.08 -12.70
CA ALA A 205 19.51 -5.46 -13.16
C ALA A 205 20.15 -5.59 -14.55
N LEU A 206 19.75 -4.74 -15.48
CA LEU A 206 20.31 -4.67 -16.83
C LEU A 206 21.80 -4.31 -16.82
N TRP A 207 22.19 -3.39 -15.92
CA TRP A 207 23.60 -3.06 -15.72
C TRP A 207 24.43 -4.26 -15.28
N VAL A 208 23.93 -5.05 -14.32
CA VAL A 208 24.58 -6.28 -13.88
C VAL A 208 24.79 -7.26 -15.02
N LEU A 209 23.74 -7.46 -15.82
CA LEU A 209 23.76 -8.39 -16.95
C LEU A 209 24.69 -7.92 -18.08
N ALA A 210 24.70 -6.63 -18.38
CA ALA A 210 25.43 -6.07 -19.51
C ALA A 210 26.90 -5.73 -19.19
N ALA A 211 27.13 -5.06 -18.04
CA ALA A 211 28.43 -4.48 -17.73
C ALA A 211 29.22 -5.27 -16.69
N ASN A 212 28.56 -5.92 -15.74
CA ASN A 212 29.26 -6.54 -14.62
C ASN A 212 29.34 -8.07 -14.72
N ARG A 213 28.70 -8.74 -15.60
CA ARG A 213 28.71 -10.20 -15.93
C ARG A 213 29.34 -11.14 -14.87
N ASN A 214 29.31 -10.77 -13.60
CA ASN A 214 29.85 -11.56 -12.51
C ASN A 214 28.82 -12.62 -12.11
N VAL A 215 29.22 -13.89 -12.09
CA VAL A 215 28.35 -15.03 -11.74
C VAL A 215 27.68 -14.83 -10.38
N ALA A 216 28.40 -14.32 -9.38
CA ALA A 216 27.82 -14.07 -8.06
C ALA A 216 26.76 -12.96 -8.07
N SER A 217 26.90 -11.95 -8.91
CA SER A 217 25.91 -10.89 -9.07
C SER A 217 24.65 -11.41 -9.78
N ILE A 218 24.82 -12.23 -10.80
CA ILE A 218 23.71 -12.87 -11.51
C ILE A 218 22.97 -13.84 -10.59
N SER A 219 23.72 -14.65 -9.80
CA SER A 219 23.10 -15.61 -8.87
C SER A 219 22.29 -14.92 -7.75
N ARG A 220 22.71 -13.75 -7.24
CA ARG A 220 21.93 -12.97 -6.28
C ARG A 220 20.60 -12.47 -6.87
N MET A 221 20.64 -12.02 -8.11
CA MET A 221 19.42 -11.57 -8.79
C MET A 221 18.47 -12.72 -9.09
N LEU A 222 19.04 -13.86 -9.52
CA LEU A 222 18.26 -15.08 -9.73
C LEU A 222 17.66 -15.56 -8.41
N ALA A 223 18.39 -15.50 -7.29
CA ALA A 223 17.87 -15.83 -5.97
C ALA A 223 16.67 -14.96 -5.57
N ALA A 224 16.68 -13.65 -5.89
CA ALA A 224 15.54 -12.78 -5.65
C ALA A 224 14.31 -13.20 -6.46
N VAL A 225 14.48 -13.49 -7.75
CA VAL A 225 13.39 -13.95 -8.63
C VAL A 225 12.85 -15.30 -8.17
N LEU A 226 13.73 -16.25 -7.86
CA LEU A 226 13.35 -17.57 -7.35
C LEU A 226 12.67 -17.49 -5.98
N GLY A 227 13.15 -16.61 -5.09
CA GLY A 227 12.51 -16.36 -3.79
C GLY A 227 11.08 -15.84 -3.94
N VAL A 228 10.85 -14.90 -4.85
CA VAL A 228 9.51 -14.40 -5.19
C VAL A 228 8.64 -15.49 -5.83
N ALA A 229 9.17 -16.23 -6.81
CA ALA A 229 8.42 -17.31 -7.46
C ALA A 229 8.01 -18.40 -6.47
N LEU A 230 8.91 -18.78 -5.56
CA LEU A 230 8.61 -19.72 -4.48
C LEU A 230 7.55 -19.17 -3.52
N CYS A 231 7.65 -17.89 -3.14
CA CYS A 231 6.66 -17.23 -2.29
C CYS A 231 5.26 -17.29 -2.92
N VAL A 232 5.14 -16.96 -4.21
CA VAL A 232 3.87 -17.04 -4.95
C VAL A 232 3.38 -18.48 -5.05
N GLY A 233 4.25 -19.42 -5.44
CA GLY A 233 3.88 -20.84 -5.59
C GLY A 233 3.38 -21.44 -4.27
N VAL A 234 4.10 -21.21 -3.17
CA VAL A 234 3.69 -21.66 -1.82
C VAL A 234 2.41 -20.96 -1.39
N GLY A 235 2.27 -19.66 -1.62
CA GLY A 235 1.05 -18.91 -1.31
C GLY A 235 -0.17 -19.46 -2.04
N GLN A 236 -0.08 -19.68 -3.34
CA GLN A 236 -1.17 -20.23 -4.16
C GLN A 236 -1.52 -21.67 -3.73
N ALA A 237 -0.51 -22.50 -3.49
CA ALA A 237 -0.73 -23.86 -3.01
C ALA A 237 -1.44 -23.87 -1.65
N ALA A 238 -1.06 -22.94 -0.75
CA ALA A 238 -1.67 -22.81 0.57
C ALA A 238 -3.17 -22.48 0.47
N TYR A 239 -3.56 -21.51 -0.36
CA TYR A 239 -4.98 -21.21 -0.58
C TYR A 239 -5.73 -22.40 -1.16
N ARG A 240 -5.23 -22.99 -2.24
CA ARG A 240 -5.93 -24.09 -2.95
C ARG A 240 -6.03 -25.38 -2.16
N SER A 241 -5.17 -25.57 -1.14
CA SER A 241 -5.18 -26.77 -0.29
C SER A 241 -5.92 -26.58 1.02
N THR A 242 -6.38 -25.36 1.33
CA THR A 242 -7.05 -25.06 2.61
C THR A 242 -8.56 -24.99 2.41
N PRO A 243 -9.36 -25.83 3.11
CA PRO A 243 -10.80 -25.83 3.01
C PRO A 243 -11.40 -24.42 3.18
N GLY A 244 -12.34 -24.07 2.31
CA GLY A 244 -13.02 -22.79 2.28
C GLY A 244 -12.23 -21.63 1.65
N TRP A 245 -10.96 -21.84 1.28
CA TRP A 245 -10.12 -20.83 0.60
C TRP A 245 -9.82 -21.16 -0.87
N GLU A 246 -10.24 -22.31 -1.38
CA GLU A 246 -9.82 -22.86 -2.67
C GLU A 246 -10.14 -21.92 -3.85
N THR A 247 -11.32 -21.30 -3.83
CA THR A 247 -11.82 -20.42 -4.90
C THR A 247 -11.40 -18.96 -4.72
N TYR A 248 -10.95 -18.59 -3.51
CA TYR A 248 -10.60 -17.21 -3.19
C TYR A 248 -9.53 -16.59 -4.11
N PRO A 249 -8.43 -17.28 -4.50
CA PRO A 249 -7.46 -16.70 -5.45
C PRO A 249 -8.06 -16.37 -6.80
N ASP A 250 -9.00 -17.18 -7.31
CA ASP A 250 -9.65 -16.96 -8.59
C ASP A 250 -10.66 -15.79 -8.50
N TYR A 251 -11.45 -15.74 -7.43
CA TYR A 251 -12.31 -14.60 -7.12
C TYR A 251 -11.53 -13.28 -7.04
N LEU A 252 -10.45 -13.26 -6.25
CA LEU A 252 -9.61 -12.07 -6.10
C LEU A 252 -8.96 -11.65 -7.43
N ALA A 253 -8.54 -12.60 -8.27
CA ALA A 253 -7.94 -12.31 -9.57
C ALA A 253 -8.97 -11.76 -10.55
N ALA A 254 -10.17 -12.35 -10.61
CA ALA A 254 -11.27 -11.90 -11.46
C ALA A 254 -11.77 -10.51 -11.03
N GLY A 255 -12.02 -10.30 -9.73
CA GLY A 255 -12.44 -9.03 -9.18
C GLY A 255 -11.44 -7.89 -9.44
N ARG A 256 -10.13 -8.15 -9.31
CA ARG A 256 -9.09 -7.14 -9.62
C ARG A 256 -9.05 -6.74 -11.09
N ARG A 257 -9.41 -7.63 -11.99
CA ARG A 257 -9.50 -7.30 -13.43
C ARG A 257 -10.77 -6.53 -13.78
N SER A 258 -11.81 -6.68 -13.01
CA SER A 258 -13.12 -6.08 -13.24
C SER A 258 -13.36 -4.80 -12.43
N LEU A 259 -13.24 -4.84 -11.10
CA LEU A 259 -13.69 -3.79 -10.19
C LEU A 259 -12.68 -2.67 -9.94
N ASP A 260 -11.40 -2.91 -10.24
CA ASP A 260 -10.31 -1.96 -9.98
C ASP A 260 -10.23 -0.80 -11.02
N TYR A 261 -11.23 -0.68 -11.89
CA TYR A 261 -11.31 0.28 -12.99
C TYR A 261 -12.60 1.10 -12.91
N PRO A 262 -12.74 2.22 -13.67
CA PRO A 262 -13.98 2.98 -13.73
C PRO A 262 -15.15 2.08 -14.18
N ASP A 263 -16.35 2.31 -13.66
CA ASP A 263 -17.51 1.50 -14.01
C ASP A 263 -17.83 1.61 -15.52
N LEU A 264 -18.26 0.49 -16.13
CA LEU A 264 -18.76 0.49 -17.50
C LEU A 264 -20.22 0.98 -17.52
N PRO A 265 -20.66 1.63 -18.60
CA PRO A 265 -22.08 1.94 -18.81
C PRO A 265 -22.96 0.68 -18.72
N VAL A 266 -24.20 0.85 -18.25
CA VAL A 266 -25.15 -0.26 -18.06
C VAL A 266 -25.31 -1.10 -19.33
N GLU A 267 -25.40 -0.44 -20.49
CA GLU A 267 -25.57 -1.09 -21.80
C GLU A 267 -24.37 -1.99 -22.15
N GLU A 268 -23.16 -1.56 -21.78
CA GLU A 268 -21.94 -2.35 -22.02
C GLU A 268 -21.86 -3.55 -21.07
N VAL A 269 -22.22 -3.35 -19.79
CA VAL A 269 -22.28 -4.47 -18.82
C VAL A 269 -23.28 -5.52 -19.29
N ARG A 270 -24.48 -5.11 -19.73
CA ARG A 270 -25.53 -6.00 -20.24
C ARG A 270 -25.15 -6.64 -21.59
N ALA A 271 -24.32 -6.02 -22.40
CA ALA A 271 -23.76 -6.67 -23.60
C ALA A 271 -22.81 -7.82 -23.26
N ILE A 272 -22.10 -7.72 -22.13
CA ILE A 272 -21.18 -8.76 -21.63
C ILE A 272 -21.97 -9.87 -20.90
N ALA A 273 -22.96 -9.49 -20.13
CA ALA A 273 -23.81 -10.35 -19.30
C ALA A 273 -25.30 -10.03 -19.53
N PRO A 274 -25.90 -10.54 -20.63
CA PRO A 274 -27.29 -10.26 -20.97
C PRO A 274 -28.31 -10.76 -19.94
N GLU A 275 -27.90 -11.66 -19.08
CA GLU A 275 -28.67 -12.19 -17.97
C GLU A 275 -28.91 -11.15 -16.86
N LEU A 276 -28.06 -10.11 -16.76
CA LEU A 276 -28.22 -9.07 -15.74
C LEU A 276 -29.30 -8.06 -16.07
N SER A 277 -30.11 -7.72 -15.09
CA SER A 277 -31.04 -6.61 -15.13
C SER A 277 -30.33 -5.26 -14.97
N GLU A 278 -31.05 -4.15 -15.13
CA GLU A 278 -30.50 -2.81 -14.83
C GLU A 278 -30.27 -2.63 -13.32
N GLU A 279 -31.10 -3.26 -12.52
CA GLU A 279 -31.03 -3.28 -11.06
C GLU A 279 -29.78 -4.03 -10.57
N ASP A 280 -29.44 -5.16 -11.18
CA ASP A 280 -28.22 -5.91 -10.90
C ASP A 280 -26.98 -5.03 -11.19
N VAL A 281 -26.97 -4.33 -12.32
CA VAL A 281 -25.88 -3.43 -12.67
C VAL A 281 -25.80 -2.22 -11.72
N ALA A 282 -26.95 -1.68 -11.29
CA ALA A 282 -26.97 -0.59 -10.31
C ALA A 282 -26.37 -1.05 -8.96
N LEU A 283 -26.69 -2.26 -8.52
CA LEU A 283 -26.13 -2.84 -7.31
C LEU A 283 -24.61 -3.08 -7.43
N LEU A 284 -24.16 -3.55 -8.61
CA LEU A 284 -22.72 -3.72 -8.90
C LEU A 284 -21.97 -2.39 -8.81
N HIS A 285 -22.47 -1.32 -9.40
CA HIS A 285 -21.86 0.01 -9.37
C HIS A 285 -21.81 0.60 -7.95
N GLU A 286 -22.72 0.20 -7.08
CA GLU A 286 -22.72 0.57 -5.67
C GLU A 286 -21.82 -0.34 -4.80
N TRP A 287 -21.07 -1.27 -5.39
CA TRP A 287 -20.22 -2.23 -4.66
C TRP A 287 -20.98 -3.09 -3.65
N MET A 288 -22.26 -3.33 -3.88
CA MET A 288 -23.11 -4.14 -3.01
C MET A 288 -23.29 -5.57 -3.53
N PHE A 289 -22.44 -6.02 -4.44
CA PHE A 289 -22.44 -7.37 -4.99
C PHE A 289 -22.03 -8.40 -3.94
N ILE A 290 -22.82 -9.45 -3.78
CA ILE A 290 -22.58 -10.54 -2.82
C ILE A 290 -23.08 -11.89 -3.34
N ASP A 291 -24.22 -11.91 -4.03
CA ASP A 291 -24.86 -13.13 -4.51
C ASP A 291 -24.03 -13.79 -5.64
N GLU A 292 -23.50 -14.99 -5.39
CA GLU A 292 -22.59 -15.66 -6.34
C GLU A 292 -23.33 -16.12 -7.61
N ASP A 293 -24.63 -16.40 -7.52
CA ASP A 293 -25.45 -16.76 -8.70
C ASP A 293 -25.57 -15.61 -9.69
N VAL A 294 -25.44 -14.35 -9.22
CA VAL A 294 -25.48 -13.13 -10.05
C VAL A 294 -24.06 -12.62 -10.31
N PHE A 295 -23.26 -12.46 -9.26
CA PHE A 295 -21.94 -11.84 -9.29
C PHE A 295 -20.80 -12.85 -9.00
N GLY A 296 -20.89 -14.03 -9.56
CA GLY A 296 -19.90 -15.08 -9.40
C GLY A 296 -18.58 -14.82 -10.12
N ILE A 297 -17.63 -15.72 -9.92
CA ILE A 297 -16.29 -15.65 -10.50
C ILE A 297 -16.36 -15.60 -12.04
N ASP A 298 -17.30 -16.33 -12.64
CA ASP A 298 -17.49 -16.36 -14.10
C ASP A 298 -17.95 -15.00 -14.64
N PHE A 299 -18.88 -14.33 -13.94
CA PHE A 299 -19.28 -12.96 -14.29
C PHE A 299 -18.08 -12.01 -14.22
N PHE A 300 -17.35 -11.95 -13.10
CA PHE A 300 -16.19 -11.07 -12.97
C PHE A 300 -15.08 -11.39 -13.97
N SER A 301 -14.93 -12.64 -14.35
CA SER A 301 -13.95 -13.03 -15.38
C SER A 301 -14.34 -12.48 -16.75
N ARG A 302 -15.60 -12.67 -17.20
CA ARG A 302 -16.13 -12.11 -18.46
C ARG A 302 -16.07 -10.57 -18.45
N TYR A 303 -16.50 -9.95 -17.36
CA TYR A 303 -16.50 -8.50 -17.19
C TYR A 303 -15.07 -7.93 -17.26
N GLY A 304 -14.09 -8.61 -16.63
CA GLY A 304 -12.69 -8.21 -16.67
C GLY A 304 -12.02 -8.46 -18.03
N GLU A 305 -12.40 -9.49 -18.77
CA GLU A 305 -11.86 -9.79 -20.10
C GLU A 305 -12.38 -8.84 -21.18
N ALA A 306 -13.64 -8.43 -21.09
CA ALA A 306 -14.25 -7.50 -22.05
C ALA A 306 -13.75 -6.05 -21.90
N ARG A 307 -13.06 -5.75 -20.82
CA ARG A 307 -12.61 -4.40 -20.48
C ARG A 307 -11.30 -4.02 -21.15
N GLU A 308 -11.24 -2.80 -21.69
CA GLU A 308 -9.96 -2.18 -22.04
C GLU A 308 -9.24 -1.66 -20.79
N HIS A 309 -8.26 -2.44 -20.31
CA HIS A 309 -7.49 -2.09 -19.12
C HIS A 309 -6.51 -0.91 -19.35
N ILE A 310 -6.18 -0.62 -20.61
CA ILE A 310 -5.29 0.48 -21.01
C ILE A 310 -5.99 1.23 -22.13
N SER A 311 -6.56 2.39 -21.84
CA SER A 311 -7.27 3.19 -22.83
C SER A 311 -7.02 4.69 -22.64
N LEU A 312 -7.34 5.46 -23.70
CA LEU A 312 -7.29 6.92 -23.62
C LEU A 312 -8.46 7.49 -22.80
N ASP A 313 -9.58 6.79 -22.72
CA ASP A 313 -10.72 7.19 -21.89
C ASP A 313 -10.36 7.05 -20.41
N ASN A 314 -9.76 5.94 -20.00
CA ASN A 314 -9.18 5.80 -18.66
C ASN A 314 -8.19 6.94 -18.34
N ALA A 315 -7.35 7.34 -19.31
CA ALA A 315 -6.42 8.46 -19.12
C ALA A 315 -7.15 9.79 -18.95
N ARG A 316 -8.23 10.00 -19.67
CA ARG A 316 -9.06 11.22 -19.55
C ARG A 316 -9.68 11.32 -18.16
N ASP A 317 -10.23 10.23 -17.66
CA ASP A 317 -10.79 10.17 -16.30
C ASP A 317 -9.70 10.41 -15.24
N ALA A 318 -8.54 9.76 -15.40
CA ALA A 318 -7.41 9.97 -14.50
C ALA A 318 -6.93 11.43 -14.48
N LEU A 319 -6.95 12.14 -15.62
CA LEU A 319 -6.55 13.55 -15.69
C LEU A 319 -7.51 14.49 -14.93
N GLY A 320 -8.73 14.08 -14.65
CA GLY A 320 -9.64 14.78 -13.73
C GLY A 320 -9.21 14.70 -12.25
N ALA A 321 -8.38 13.75 -11.87
CA ALA A 321 -7.99 13.52 -10.49
C ALA A 321 -6.80 14.39 -10.05
N LYS A 322 -6.89 15.04 -8.89
CA LYS A 322 -5.80 15.85 -8.28
C LYS A 322 -4.52 15.04 -8.07
N THR A 323 -4.63 13.74 -7.80
CA THR A 323 -3.51 12.82 -7.62
C THR A 323 -2.65 12.67 -8.86
N THR A 324 -3.21 12.82 -10.06
CA THR A 324 -2.48 12.78 -11.34
C THR A 324 -1.51 13.95 -11.46
N TYR A 325 -1.93 15.15 -11.09
CA TYR A 325 -1.05 16.31 -11.08
C TYR A 325 0.06 16.18 -10.05
N ALA A 326 -0.23 15.60 -8.89
CA ALA A 326 0.78 15.28 -7.90
C ALA A 326 1.81 14.27 -8.45
N LEU A 327 1.37 13.25 -9.19
CA LEU A 327 2.24 12.27 -9.84
C LEU A 327 3.15 12.91 -10.90
N ILE A 328 2.59 13.79 -11.75
CA ILE A 328 3.36 14.52 -12.77
C ILE A 328 4.41 15.42 -12.11
N GLY A 329 4.02 16.21 -11.11
CA GLY A 329 4.94 17.08 -10.36
C GLY A 329 6.05 16.28 -9.68
N LEU A 330 5.73 15.13 -9.12
CA LEU A 330 6.67 14.24 -8.50
C LEU A 330 7.67 13.65 -9.51
N THR A 331 7.20 13.23 -10.67
CA THR A 331 8.05 12.72 -11.75
C THR A 331 9.04 13.80 -12.21
N ALA A 332 8.57 15.04 -12.36
CA ALA A 332 9.42 16.17 -12.68
C ALA A 332 10.47 16.46 -11.59
N ALA A 333 10.08 16.39 -10.32
CA ALA A 333 10.99 16.53 -9.18
C ALA A 333 12.05 15.41 -9.16
N MET A 334 11.66 14.16 -9.44
CA MET A 334 12.62 13.04 -9.53
C MET A 334 13.60 13.21 -10.70
N ALA A 335 13.13 13.70 -11.84
CA ALA A 335 14.01 14.04 -12.97
C ALA A 335 15.02 15.14 -12.61
N ALA A 336 14.59 16.17 -11.89
CA ALA A 336 15.47 17.23 -11.38
C ALA A 336 16.49 16.67 -10.35
N CYS A 337 16.07 15.78 -9.45
CA CYS A 337 16.96 15.09 -8.51
C CYS A 337 17.99 14.23 -9.26
N ALA A 338 17.58 13.47 -10.27
CA ALA A 338 18.49 12.67 -11.10
C ALA A 338 19.53 13.55 -11.80
N TRP A 339 19.08 14.68 -12.35
CA TRP A 339 19.98 15.67 -12.96
C TRP A 339 20.98 16.24 -11.95
N ALA A 340 20.53 16.63 -10.76
CA ALA A 340 21.39 17.15 -9.70
C ALA A 340 22.41 16.11 -9.25
N LEU A 341 21.98 14.86 -9.03
CA LEU A 341 22.86 13.75 -8.65
C LEU A 341 23.94 13.47 -9.70
N THR A 342 23.59 13.47 -10.98
CA THR A 342 24.55 13.22 -12.07
C THR A 342 25.54 14.37 -12.23
N GLY A 343 25.11 15.61 -11.99
CA GLY A 343 25.98 16.79 -11.98
C GLY A 343 26.98 16.82 -10.84
N ASP A 344 26.57 16.39 -9.65
CA ASP A 344 27.42 16.38 -8.44
C ASP A 344 28.47 15.23 -8.45
N ILE A 345 28.07 14.05 -8.92
CA ILE A 345 28.95 12.86 -8.96
C ILE A 345 29.97 12.92 -10.11
N GLY A 346 29.84 13.88 -11.00
CA GLY A 346 30.59 14.00 -12.22
C GLY A 346 29.98 13.18 -13.36
N ARG A 347 30.00 13.73 -14.55
CA ARG A 347 29.44 13.10 -15.76
C ARG A 347 30.20 11.83 -16.12
N ARG A 348 29.78 10.73 -15.51
CA ARG A 348 30.25 9.38 -15.86
C ARG A 348 29.12 8.72 -16.60
N ASP A 349 29.39 8.30 -17.80
CA ASP A 349 28.41 7.78 -18.75
C ASP A 349 27.50 6.70 -18.14
N GLY A 350 28.06 5.81 -17.31
CA GLY A 350 27.29 4.75 -16.65
C GLY A 350 26.33 5.23 -15.56
N VAL A 351 26.70 6.25 -14.77
CA VAL A 351 25.82 6.82 -13.73
C VAL A 351 24.67 7.59 -14.34
N CYS A 352 24.97 8.38 -15.37
CA CYS A 352 23.95 9.10 -16.12
C CYS A 352 22.95 8.13 -16.76
N LEU A 353 23.42 7.02 -17.34
CA LEU A 353 22.58 6.00 -17.95
C LEU A 353 21.65 5.34 -16.94
N LEU A 354 22.18 4.98 -15.76
CA LEU A 354 21.38 4.38 -14.67
C LEU A 354 20.31 5.36 -14.15
N ALA A 355 20.69 6.61 -13.87
CA ALA A 355 19.76 7.64 -13.40
C ALA A 355 18.67 7.93 -14.45
N PHE A 356 19.04 8.03 -15.71
CA PHE A 356 18.09 8.16 -16.83
C PHE A 356 17.17 6.94 -16.91
N GLY A 357 17.71 5.72 -16.77
CA GLY A 357 16.93 4.48 -16.76
C GLY A 357 15.88 4.46 -15.64
N VAL A 358 16.23 4.90 -14.42
CA VAL A 358 15.27 5.00 -13.30
C VAL A 358 14.16 6.00 -13.61
N VAL A 359 14.51 7.18 -14.14
CA VAL A 359 13.50 8.21 -14.53
C VAL A 359 12.60 7.70 -15.64
N LEU A 360 13.15 6.97 -16.60
CA LEU A 360 12.38 6.35 -17.68
C LEU A 360 11.41 5.30 -17.15
N MET A 361 11.85 4.42 -16.22
CA MET A 361 10.96 3.43 -15.61
C MET A 361 9.87 4.09 -14.76
N LEU A 362 10.20 5.17 -14.06
CA LEU A 362 9.21 5.97 -13.35
C LEU A 362 8.18 6.56 -14.32
N LEU A 363 8.63 7.17 -15.42
CA LEU A 363 7.76 7.74 -16.44
C LEU A 363 6.85 6.68 -17.05
N VAL A 364 7.38 5.52 -17.41
CA VAL A 364 6.60 4.38 -17.92
C VAL A 364 5.56 3.96 -16.90
N SER A 365 5.94 3.83 -15.62
CA SER A 365 4.99 3.48 -14.54
C SER A 365 3.88 4.53 -14.40
N CYS A 366 4.23 5.83 -14.48
CA CYS A 366 3.27 6.92 -14.42
C CYS A 366 2.27 6.86 -15.59
N VAL A 367 2.77 6.69 -16.81
CA VAL A 367 1.93 6.59 -18.02
C VAL A 367 0.98 5.39 -17.91
N LEU A 368 1.49 4.24 -17.48
CA LEU A 368 0.65 3.04 -17.29
C LEU A 368 -0.42 3.23 -16.21
N LEU A 369 -0.10 3.91 -15.10
CA LEU A 369 -1.09 4.21 -14.06
C LEU A 369 -2.18 5.17 -14.55
N ILE A 370 -1.81 6.17 -15.37
CA ILE A 370 -2.74 7.11 -15.97
C ILE A 370 -3.65 6.39 -16.98
N LEU A 371 -3.05 5.60 -17.88
CA LEU A 371 -3.80 4.82 -18.87
C LEU A 371 -4.71 3.75 -18.27
N ARG A 372 -4.49 3.37 -17.00
CA ARG A 372 -5.32 2.43 -16.24
C ARG A 372 -6.28 3.11 -15.27
N ALA A 373 -6.35 4.43 -15.23
CA ALA A 373 -7.10 5.21 -14.22
C ALA A 373 -6.77 4.84 -12.75
N ARG A 374 -5.53 4.35 -12.48
CA ARG A 374 -5.09 3.83 -11.17
C ARG A 374 -4.20 4.81 -10.38
N VAL A 375 -4.46 6.11 -10.48
CA VAL A 375 -3.65 7.16 -9.83
C VAL A 375 -4.20 7.47 -8.44
N ARG A 376 -3.90 6.62 -7.47
CA ARG A 376 -4.33 6.75 -6.07
C ARG A 376 -3.17 7.17 -5.15
N VAL A 377 -3.47 7.88 -4.06
CA VAL A 377 -2.46 8.41 -3.11
C VAL A 377 -1.52 7.32 -2.60
N HIS A 378 -2.08 6.18 -2.18
CA HIS A 378 -1.32 5.04 -1.65
C HIS A 378 -0.50 4.28 -2.71
N VAL A 379 -0.60 4.67 -4.00
CA VAL A 379 0.24 4.17 -5.09
C VAL A 379 1.28 5.22 -5.49
N VAL A 380 0.88 6.49 -5.60
CA VAL A 380 1.73 7.60 -6.02
C VAL A 380 2.86 7.87 -5.01
N MET A 381 2.53 7.90 -3.72
CA MET A 381 3.54 8.13 -2.68
C MET A 381 4.65 7.07 -2.67
N PRO A 382 4.35 5.77 -2.54
CA PRO A 382 5.39 4.77 -2.49
C PRO A 382 6.16 4.63 -3.80
N LEU A 383 5.53 4.91 -4.94
CA LEU A 383 6.23 4.97 -6.22
C LEU A 383 7.34 6.02 -6.21
N ALA A 384 7.06 7.19 -5.61
CA ALA A 384 8.07 8.23 -5.40
C ALA A 384 9.18 7.81 -4.47
N PHE A 385 8.83 7.22 -3.34
CA PHE A 385 9.80 6.75 -2.36
C PHE A 385 10.73 5.70 -2.99
N CYS A 386 10.15 4.75 -3.72
CA CYS A 386 10.86 3.72 -4.45
C CYS A 386 11.82 4.32 -5.51
N ALA A 387 11.35 5.31 -6.28
CA ALA A 387 12.20 6.02 -7.25
C ALA A 387 13.36 6.77 -6.58
N MET A 388 13.12 7.46 -5.45
CA MET A 388 14.19 8.11 -4.68
C MET A 388 15.22 7.09 -4.17
N MET A 389 14.76 5.97 -3.59
CA MET A 389 15.64 4.91 -3.12
C MET A 389 16.48 4.33 -4.26
N SER A 390 15.88 4.12 -5.43
CA SER A 390 16.58 3.67 -6.63
C SER A 390 17.60 4.70 -7.12
N LEU A 391 17.27 6.00 -7.15
CA LEU A 391 18.20 7.05 -7.55
C LEU A 391 19.41 7.19 -6.61
N VAL A 392 19.21 7.00 -5.30
CA VAL A 392 20.33 7.01 -4.32
C VAL A 392 21.35 5.94 -4.65
N MET A 393 20.95 4.81 -5.24
CA MET A 393 21.90 3.78 -5.68
C MET A 393 22.89 4.27 -6.72
N CYS A 394 22.52 5.22 -7.57
CA CYS A 394 23.41 5.83 -8.55
C CYS A 394 24.64 6.51 -7.91
N ALA A 395 24.49 7.01 -6.66
CA ALA A 395 25.58 7.64 -5.92
C ALA A 395 26.64 6.64 -5.37
N HIS A 396 26.36 5.35 -5.47
CA HIS A 396 27.29 4.27 -5.07
C HIS A 396 28.09 3.71 -6.24
N ALA A 397 27.84 4.15 -7.48
CA ALA A 397 28.56 3.64 -8.65
C ALA A 397 30.07 3.83 -8.48
N PRO A 398 30.88 2.75 -8.62
CA PRO A 398 32.32 2.86 -8.50
C PRO A 398 32.87 3.77 -9.61
N ILE A 399 33.90 4.53 -9.24
CA ILE A 399 34.72 5.17 -10.24
C ILE A 399 35.36 4.05 -11.05
N ALA A 400 34.94 3.83 -12.28
CA ALA A 400 35.64 2.94 -13.20
C ALA A 400 37.04 3.50 -13.44
N SER A 401 37.98 3.17 -12.55
CA SER A 401 39.42 3.44 -12.66
C SER A 401 40.07 2.46 -13.62
N SER A 402 39.46 2.15 -14.73
CA SER A 402 39.98 1.16 -15.69
C SER A 402 40.49 1.78 -16.99
N ILE A 403 40.75 3.06 -17.00
CA ILE A 403 41.64 3.66 -18.02
C ILE A 403 42.50 4.66 -17.27
N GLY A 404 43.82 4.44 -17.25
CA GLY A 404 44.86 5.16 -16.51
C GLY A 404 44.98 6.65 -16.76
N VAL A 405 43.89 7.38 -16.61
CA VAL A 405 43.88 8.82 -16.53
C VAL A 405 43.85 9.17 -15.05
N HIS A 406 44.99 9.54 -14.51
CA HIS A 406 45.08 10.29 -13.26
C HIS A 406 44.21 11.56 -13.41
N ALA A 407 42.93 11.42 -13.08
CA ALA A 407 42.08 12.58 -12.86
C ALA A 407 42.68 13.30 -11.64
N ARG A 408 43.51 14.31 -11.88
CA ARG A 408 43.83 15.31 -10.87
C ARG A 408 42.48 15.80 -10.36
N VAL A 409 42.18 15.42 -9.11
CA VAL A 409 41.11 16.08 -8.34
C VAL A 409 41.50 17.56 -8.34
N SER A 410 40.87 18.32 -9.20
CA SER A 410 41.00 19.76 -9.19
C SER A 410 40.44 20.22 -7.86
N GLU A 411 41.32 20.46 -6.88
CA GLU A 411 41.03 21.25 -5.69
C GLU A 411 40.64 22.66 -6.11
N ARG A 412 39.50 22.82 -6.77
CA ARG A 412 38.84 24.11 -6.88
C ARG A 412 38.19 24.43 -5.55
N GLY A 413 39.03 24.68 -4.54
CA GLY A 413 38.70 25.37 -3.33
C GLY A 413 38.30 26.83 -3.61
N GLY A 414 37.12 27.04 -4.18
CA GLY A 414 36.52 28.34 -4.29
C GLY A 414 35.46 28.50 -3.20
N SER A 415 35.55 29.56 -2.44
CA SER A 415 34.68 30.04 -1.34
C SER A 415 33.18 29.85 -1.62
N ARG A 416 32.61 28.67 -1.25
CA ARG A 416 31.19 28.38 -1.31
C ARG A 416 30.55 28.29 0.09
N GLY A 417 31.05 29.05 1.06
CA GLY A 417 30.61 28.95 2.46
C GLY A 417 29.14 29.22 2.72
N SER A 418 28.51 30.15 2.01
CA SER A 418 27.10 30.49 2.25
C SER A 418 26.11 29.69 1.37
N ARG A 419 26.51 29.29 0.15
CA ARG A 419 25.64 28.49 -0.73
C ARG A 419 25.49 27.02 -0.29
N GLY A 420 26.41 26.50 0.53
CA GLY A 420 26.40 25.11 0.98
C GLY A 420 25.24 24.76 1.93
N MET A 421 24.74 25.73 2.71
CA MET A 421 23.65 25.52 3.68
C MET A 421 22.24 25.81 3.12
N ALA A 422 22.13 26.48 1.98
CA ALA A 422 20.83 26.84 1.41
C ALA A 422 20.00 25.60 1.04
N LEU A 423 20.61 24.58 0.46
CA LEU A 423 19.94 23.35 0.05
C LEU A 423 19.40 22.53 1.24
N PRO A 424 20.15 22.23 2.29
CA PRO A 424 19.61 21.60 3.49
C PRO A 424 18.50 22.39 4.18
N ILE A 425 18.61 23.72 4.24
CA ILE A 425 17.55 24.58 4.81
C ILE A 425 16.29 24.49 3.95
N ALA A 426 16.41 24.57 2.63
CA ALA A 426 15.27 24.40 1.73
C ALA A 426 14.64 23.02 1.86
N ALA A 427 15.44 21.96 1.95
CA ALA A 427 14.95 20.60 2.17
C ALA A 427 14.20 20.46 3.52
N LEU A 428 14.71 21.09 4.58
CA LEU A 428 14.06 21.10 5.88
C LEU A 428 12.71 21.83 5.84
N LEU A 429 12.68 23.03 5.25
CA LEU A 429 11.43 23.79 5.10
C LEU A 429 10.41 23.03 4.24
N PHE A 430 10.84 22.46 3.14
CA PHE A 430 10.00 21.62 2.29
C PHE A 430 9.45 20.41 3.10
N SER A 431 10.29 19.74 3.85
CA SER A 431 9.90 18.57 4.66
C SER A 431 8.87 18.92 5.73
N VAL A 432 9.05 20.06 6.43
CA VAL A 432 8.09 20.55 7.43
C VAL A 432 6.75 20.89 6.77
N VAL A 433 6.78 21.60 5.63
CA VAL A 433 5.56 21.93 4.86
C VAL A 433 4.88 20.67 4.33
N ALA A 434 5.65 19.70 3.82
CA ALA A 434 5.10 18.45 3.31
C ALA A 434 4.43 17.63 4.42
N CYS A 435 5.08 17.44 5.57
CA CYS A 435 4.50 16.71 6.71
C CYS A 435 3.27 17.43 7.27
N GLY A 436 3.37 18.75 7.50
CA GLY A 436 2.25 19.56 8.01
C GLY A 436 1.08 19.62 7.03
N GLY A 437 1.35 19.79 5.73
CA GLY A 437 0.35 19.77 4.67
C GLY A 437 -0.33 18.41 4.55
N PHE A 438 0.44 17.33 4.58
CA PHE A 438 -0.11 15.97 4.55
C PHE A 438 -1.00 15.71 5.76
N TRP A 439 -0.54 16.10 6.94
CA TRP A 439 -1.35 16.00 8.16
C TRP A 439 -2.66 16.80 8.04
N ALA A 440 -2.60 18.05 7.60
CA ALA A 440 -3.76 18.94 7.52
C ALA A 440 -4.77 18.49 6.45
N VAL A 441 -4.30 17.98 5.31
CA VAL A 441 -5.15 17.65 4.15
C VAL A 441 -5.62 16.20 4.15
N VAL A 442 -4.83 15.28 4.72
CA VAL A 442 -5.14 13.84 4.69
C VAL A 442 -5.49 13.31 6.07
N VAL A 443 -4.57 13.42 7.04
CA VAL A 443 -4.73 12.76 8.34
C VAL A 443 -5.83 13.38 9.18
N ARG A 444 -5.87 14.71 9.28
CA ARG A 444 -6.86 15.43 10.09
C ARG A 444 -8.31 15.20 9.63
N PRO A 445 -8.65 15.26 8.32
CA PRO A 445 -10.00 14.92 7.85
C PRO A 445 -10.41 13.48 8.16
N LEU A 446 -9.51 12.51 7.97
CA LEU A 446 -9.78 11.11 8.30
C LEU A 446 -10.10 10.93 9.80
N ARG A 447 -9.34 11.60 10.68
CA ARG A 447 -9.63 11.58 12.12
C ARG A 447 -10.96 12.23 12.47
N ALA A 448 -11.31 13.31 11.79
CA ALA A 448 -12.60 13.98 12.00
C ALA A 448 -13.77 13.07 11.58
N GLN A 449 -13.62 12.33 10.49
CA GLN A 449 -14.61 11.34 10.06
C GLN A 449 -14.74 10.18 11.06
N ALA A 450 -13.62 9.64 11.55
CA ALA A 450 -13.64 8.57 12.55
C ALA A 450 -14.27 9.00 13.88
N ALA A 451 -14.23 10.28 14.21
CA ALA A 451 -14.83 10.86 15.40
C ALA A 451 -16.26 11.43 15.15
N ALA A 452 -16.87 11.19 13.99
CA ALA A 452 -18.22 11.66 13.69
C ALA A 452 -19.24 10.97 14.63
N PRO A 453 -20.25 11.71 15.12
CA PRO A 453 -21.28 11.13 16.01
C PRO A 453 -21.98 9.90 15.42
N THR A 454 -22.26 9.90 14.13
CA THR A 454 -22.88 8.77 13.42
C THR A 454 -22.11 7.46 13.61
N VAL A 455 -20.78 7.50 13.71
CA VAL A 455 -19.96 6.29 13.95
C VAL A 455 -20.28 5.68 15.32
N ALA A 456 -20.39 6.52 16.35
CA ALA A 456 -20.76 6.06 17.70
C ALA A 456 -22.19 5.53 17.72
N THR A 457 -23.15 6.26 17.12
CA THR A 457 -24.56 5.85 17.05
C THR A 457 -24.71 4.49 16.36
N VAL A 458 -23.97 4.25 15.27
CA VAL A 458 -23.98 2.94 14.56
C VAL A 458 -23.41 1.84 15.44
N ALA A 459 -22.31 2.10 16.15
CA ALA A 459 -21.72 1.11 17.06
C ALA A 459 -22.68 0.78 18.21
N ASP A 460 -23.28 1.80 18.82
CA ASP A 460 -24.27 1.64 19.89
C ASP A 460 -25.47 0.82 19.40
N TYR A 461 -25.99 1.10 18.18
CA TYR A 461 -27.08 0.34 17.58
C TYR A 461 -26.75 -1.15 17.46
N VAL A 462 -25.55 -1.49 16.96
CA VAL A 462 -25.13 -2.88 16.79
C VAL A 462 -24.99 -3.60 18.14
N GLU A 463 -24.45 -2.91 19.15
CA GLU A 463 -24.28 -3.47 20.50
C GLU A 463 -25.63 -3.65 21.24
N GLU A 464 -26.58 -2.76 21.02
CA GLU A 464 -27.92 -2.80 21.65
C GLU A 464 -28.85 -3.85 21.01
N ASN A 465 -28.54 -4.30 19.77
CA ASN A 465 -29.34 -5.25 19.02
C ASN A 465 -28.58 -6.55 18.69
N PRO A 466 -28.06 -7.29 19.69
CA PRO A 466 -27.23 -8.48 19.45
C PRO A 466 -27.98 -9.65 18.82
N ASP A 467 -29.31 -9.67 18.94
CA ASP A 467 -30.18 -10.72 18.38
C ASP A 467 -30.58 -10.45 16.91
N GLN A 468 -30.23 -9.29 16.37
CA GLN A 468 -30.46 -8.94 14.97
C GLN A 468 -29.20 -9.20 14.15
N LEU A 469 -29.37 -9.70 12.93
CA LEU A 469 -28.33 -9.70 11.91
C LEU A 469 -28.32 -8.34 11.23
N VAL A 470 -27.27 -7.55 11.48
CA VAL A 470 -27.12 -6.19 10.96
C VAL A 470 -26.30 -6.24 9.67
N VAL A 471 -26.92 -5.94 8.55
CA VAL A 471 -26.31 -5.95 7.22
C VAL A 471 -25.81 -4.55 6.88
N PHE A 472 -24.52 -4.42 6.56
CA PHE A 472 -23.92 -3.15 6.14
C PHE A 472 -23.81 -3.10 4.61
N ALA A 473 -24.67 -2.34 3.98
CA ALA A 473 -24.69 -2.10 2.55
C ALA A 473 -23.89 -0.81 2.21
N ARG A 474 -22.65 -0.96 1.72
CA ARG A 474 -21.70 0.13 1.40
C ARG A 474 -21.38 1.11 2.55
N THR A 475 -21.75 0.76 3.75
CA THR A 475 -21.57 1.59 4.95
C THR A 475 -20.52 1.04 5.90
N GLN A 476 -19.67 0.12 5.41
CA GLN A 476 -18.68 -0.62 6.20
C GLN A 476 -17.74 0.28 7.00
N THR A 477 -17.44 1.48 6.48
CA THR A 477 -16.58 2.45 7.15
C THR A 477 -17.17 2.96 8.47
N LEU A 478 -18.46 2.79 8.69
CA LEU A 478 -19.15 3.12 9.94
C LEU A 478 -18.90 2.09 11.04
N LEU A 479 -18.52 0.86 10.66
CA LEU A 479 -18.16 -0.20 11.61
C LEU A 479 -16.84 0.03 12.33
N TYR A 480 -16.02 0.95 11.83
CA TYR A 480 -14.69 1.18 12.34
C TYR A 480 -14.64 2.52 13.07
N PRO A 481 -15.00 2.57 14.36
CA PRO A 481 -15.11 3.83 15.12
C PRO A 481 -13.77 4.56 15.27
N SER A 482 -12.67 3.91 14.95
CA SER A 482 -11.34 4.52 15.01
C SER A 482 -10.44 3.96 13.91
N TYR A 483 -9.85 4.84 13.13
CA TYR A 483 -8.80 4.51 12.18
C TYR A 483 -7.40 4.44 12.82
N ASP A 484 -7.31 4.59 14.13
CA ASP A 484 -6.09 4.36 14.89
C ASP A 484 -5.72 2.88 14.85
N ALA A 485 -4.55 2.57 14.27
CA ALA A 485 -4.12 1.21 14.04
C ALA A 485 -4.01 0.38 15.35
N PHE A 486 -3.64 1.00 16.47
CA PHE A 486 -3.51 0.32 17.74
C PHE A 486 -4.84 0.16 18.49
N SER A 487 -5.72 1.12 18.39
CA SER A 487 -7.07 1.01 18.97
C SER A 487 -7.91 0.00 18.22
N PHE A 488 -7.82 0.01 16.89
CA PHE A 488 -8.50 -0.93 16.03
C PHE A 488 -8.14 -2.39 16.32
N GLU A 489 -6.89 -2.68 16.61
CA GLU A 489 -6.42 -4.03 16.97
C GLU A 489 -7.05 -4.60 18.25
N ARG A 490 -7.67 -3.77 19.06
CA ARG A 490 -8.41 -4.20 20.26
C ARG A 490 -9.89 -4.40 20.01
N TRP A 491 -10.38 -3.96 18.86
CA TRP A 491 -11.76 -4.10 18.48
C TRP A 491 -12.01 -5.48 17.86
N SER A 492 -13.15 -6.08 18.15
CA SER A 492 -13.60 -7.31 17.51
C SER A 492 -14.74 -7.01 16.56
N TYR A 493 -14.73 -7.63 15.39
CA TYR A 493 -15.83 -7.52 14.45
C TYR A 493 -17.06 -8.21 15.08
N PRO A 494 -18.19 -7.52 15.24
CA PRO A 494 -19.37 -8.08 15.87
C PRO A 494 -19.85 -9.34 15.14
N GLU A 495 -20.28 -10.34 15.91
CA GLU A 495 -20.70 -11.63 15.35
C GLU A 495 -22.05 -11.56 14.62
N ASN A 496 -22.83 -10.54 14.91
CA ASN A 496 -24.14 -10.27 14.29
C ASN A 496 -24.05 -9.29 13.11
N VAL A 497 -22.87 -9.03 12.54
CA VAL A 497 -22.69 -8.09 11.44
C VAL A 497 -22.26 -8.78 10.16
N LEU A 498 -22.99 -8.51 9.09
CA LEU A 498 -22.68 -8.91 7.72
C LEU A 498 -22.36 -7.68 6.87
N GLN A 499 -21.23 -7.70 6.19
CA GLN A 499 -20.87 -6.67 5.22
C GLN A 499 -21.22 -7.13 3.80
N VAL A 500 -21.98 -6.35 3.05
CA VAL A 500 -22.31 -6.67 1.65
C VAL A 500 -21.22 -6.16 0.72
N GLY A 501 -20.79 -7.04 -0.18
CA GLY A 501 -19.78 -6.74 -1.22
C GLY A 501 -18.34 -6.69 -0.72
N GLY A 502 -17.45 -6.41 -1.66
CA GLY A 502 -16.02 -6.25 -1.38
C GLY A 502 -15.19 -7.53 -1.49
N TRP A 503 -13.94 -7.46 -1.05
CA TRP A 503 -12.92 -8.50 -1.25
C TRP A 503 -12.95 -9.64 -0.23
N MET A 504 -13.81 -9.56 0.78
CA MET A 504 -13.85 -10.49 1.91
C MET A 504 -14.79 -11.66 1.69
N SER A 505 -15.74 -11.55 0.77
CA SER A 505 -16.55 -12.67 0.29
C SER A 505 -15.68 -13.79 -0.28
N HIS A 506 -16.18 -15.01 -0.30
CA HIS A 506 -15.45 -16.22 -0.71
C HIS A 506 -14.27 -16.65 0.18
N THR A 507 -14.04 -16.01 1.32
CA THR A 507 -13.09 -16.49 2.33
C THR A 507 -13.72 -17.55 3.23
N ALA A 508 -12.90 -18.42 3.84
CA ALA A 508 -13.43 -19.45 4.75
C ALA A 508 -14.23 -18.84 5.93
N PRO A 509 -13.74 -17.80 6.66
CA PRO A 509 -14.55 -17.18 7.71
C PRO A 509 -15.88 -16.61 7.23
N TRP A 510 -15.94 -16.12 5.99
CA TRP A 510 -17.17 -15.64 5.38
C TRP A 510 -18.16 -16.77 5.14
N ARG A 511 -17.72 -17.89 4.58
CA ARG A 511 -18.55 -19.07 4.33
C ARG A 511 -19.07 -19.67 5.63
N ASP A 512 -18.19 -19.84 6.64
CA ASP A 512 -18.57 -20.32 7.97
C ASP A 512 -19.61 -19.41 8.63
N PHE A 513 -19.54 -18.09 8.36
CA PHE A 513 -20.56 -17.15 8.85
C PHE A 513 -21.91 -17.35 8.16
N LEU A 514 -21.93 -17.46 6.83
CA LEU A 514 -23.16 -17.70 6.09
C LEU A 514 -23.83 -19.00 6.53
N GLU A 515 -23.07 -20.10 6.67
CA GLU A 515 -23.58 -21.38 7.17
C GLU A 515 -24.19 -21.26 8.57
N ARG A 516 -23.57 -20.51 9.49
CA ARG A 516 -24.12 -20.30 10.85
C ARG A 516 -25.43 -19.52 10.88
N HIS A 517 -25.68 -18.71 9.86
CA HIS A 517 -26.89 -17.89 9.74
C HIS A 517 -27.90 -18.45 8.74
N ASP A 518 -27.72 -19.69 8.26
CA ASP A 518 -28.59 -20.36 7.27
C ASP A 518 -28.74 -19.55 5.97
N LEU A 519 -27.64 -18.92 5.52
CA LEU A 519 -27.58 -18.12 4.29
C LEU A 519 -26.78 -18.88 3.22
N SER A 520 -27.23 -18.84 1.97
CA SER A 520 -26.50 -19.40 0.86
C SER A 520 -25.53 -18.39 0.25
N LEU A 521 -24.41 -18.85 -0.28
CA LEU A 521 -23.45 -17.99 -1.00
C LEU A 521 -24.05 -17.52 -2.34
N GLY A 522 -24.92 -18.32 -2.97
CA GLY A 522 -25.54 -18.03 -4.25
C GLY A 522 -26.52 -16.86 -4.21
N SER A 523 -27.33 -16.79 -3.16
CA SER A 523 -28.44 -15.85 -2.99
C SER A 523 -28.42 -15.11 -1.65
N THR A 524 -27.24 -14.86 -1.10
CA THR A 524 -27.09 -14.30 0.26
C THR A 524 -27.98 -13.07 0.49
N PHE A 525 -28.00 -12.12 -0.45
CA PHE A 525 -28.75 -10.88 -0.26
C PHE A 525 -30.25 -11.09 -0.44
N ALA A 526 -30.64 -11.94 -1.39
CA ALA A 526 -32.05 -12.32 -1.55
C ALA A 526 -32.58 -13.11 -0.34
N ASP A 527 -31.76 -14.00 0.26
CA ASP A 527 -32.12 -14.75 1.46
C ASP A 527 -32.33 -13.86 2.70
N LEU A 528 -31.77 -12.65 2.72
CA LEU A 528 -31.92 -11.67 3.80
C LEU A 528 -33.28 -10.94 3.77
N ALA A 529 -33.91 -10.88 2.60
CA ALA A 529 -35.27 -10.38 2.48
C ALA A 529 -36.23 -11.28 3.21
N ASP A 530 -37.27 -11.06 3.74
CA ASP A 530 -38.23 -11.95 4.43
C ASP A 530 -37.77 -12.47 5.81
N ARG A 531 -36.65 -11.97 6.35
CA ARG A 531 -36.21 -12.35 7.69
C ARG A 531 -36.49 -11.25 8.71
N ASP A 532 -37.30 -11.58 9.70
CA ASP A 532 -37.66 -10.65 10.80
C ASP A 532 -36.48 -10.22 11.67
N ASP A 533 -35.43 -11.07 11.74
CA ASP A 533 -34.22 -10.86 12.52
C ASP A 533 -33.14 -10.06 11.77
N VAL A 534 -33.40 -9.64 10.52
CA VAL A 534 -32.44 -8.93 9.67
C VAL A 534 -32.79 -7.46 9.52
N VAL A 535 -31.77 -6.61 9.65
CA VAL A 535 -31.86 -5.18 9.36
C VAL A 535 -30.67 -4.74 8.52
N THR A 536 -30.88 -3.72 7.67
CA THR A 536 -29.83 -3.21 6.79
C THR A 536 -29.49 -1.77 7.14
N VAL A 537 -28.21 -1.52 7.42
CA VAL A 537 -27.64 -0.17 7.61
C VAL A 537 -27.17 0.34 6.25
N VAL A 538 -27.79 1.39 5.76
CA VAL A 538 -27.58 1.91 4.41
C VAL A 538 -27.75 3.43 4.37
N ALA A 539 -27.16 4.11 3.38
CA ALA A 539 -27.48 5.50 3.07
C ALA A 539 -28.89 5.57 2.45
N ASP A 540 -29.72 6.54 2.89
CA ASP A 540 -31.11 6.69 2.47
C ASP A 540 -31.26 6.73 0.94
N GLY A 541 -30.38 7.42 0.22
CA GLY A 541 -30.37 7.48 -1.24
C GLY A 541 -30.03 6.16 -1.96
N LYS A 542 -29.72 5.07 -1.21
CA LYS A 542 -29.40 3.74 -1.77
C LYS A 542 -30.46 2.68 -1.44
N VAL A 543 -31.45 3.01 -0.66
CA VAL A 543 -32.53 2.10 -0.27
C VAL A 543 -33.28 1.58 -1.50
N ASP A 544 -33.60 2.47 -2.44
CA ASP A 544 -34.34 2.10 -3.66
C ASP A 544 -33.54 1.15 -4.57
N VAL A 545 -32.21 1.24 -4.60
CA VAL A 545 -31.35 0.33 -5.38
C VAL A 545 -31.45 -1.09 -4.82
N ILE A 546 -31.39 -1.23 -3.49
CA ILE A 546 -31.52 -2.53 -2.83
C ILE A 546 -32.92 -3.10 -3.05
N ARG A 547 -33.96 -2.27 -2.84
CA ARG A 547 -35.34 -2.69 -3.05
C ARG A 547 -35.56 -3.25 -4.47
N ALA A 548 -35.15 -2.49 -5.50
CA ALA A 548 -35.31 -2.90 -6.89
C ALA A 548 -34.57 -4.19 -7.21
N TYR A 549 -33.36 -4.37 -6.67
CA TYR A 549 -32.61 -5.62 -6.79
C TYR A 549 -33.36 -6.81 -6.19
N LEU A 550 -33.86 -6.66 -4.94
CA LEU A 550 -34.59 -7.72 -4.25
C LEU A 550 -35.90 -8.06 -4.96
N GLU A 551 -36.63 -7.08 -5.49
CA GLU A 551 -37.84 -7.28 -6.33
C GLU A 551 -37.49 -8.08 -7.59
N GLY A 552 -36.37 -7.77 -8.24
CA GLY A 552 -35.88 -8.51 -9.42
C GLY A 552 -35.52 -9.97 -9.10
N GLN A 553 -34.82 -10.22 -7.99
CA GLN A 553 -34.38 -11.55 -7.58
C GLN A 553 -35.53 -12.43 -7.04
N THR A 554 -36.45 -11.85 -6.28
CA THR A 554 -37.55 -12.61 -5.66
C THR A 554 -38.76 -12.74 -6.57
N GLY A 555 -38.91 -11.84 -7.56
CA GLY A 555 -40.09 -11.76 -8.41
C GLY A 555 -41.36 -11.27 -7.66
N ARG A 556 -41.21 -10.67 -6.48
CA ARG A 556 -42.25 -10.15 -5.61
C ARG A 556 -42.05 -8.65 -5.38
N GLY A 557 -43.07 -7.94 -5.00
CA GLY A 557 -42.92 -6.58 -4.49
C GLY A 557 -42.13 -6.60 -3.17
N VAL A 558 -41.36 -5.54 -2.89
CA VAL A 558 -40.62 -5.42 -1.64
C VAL A 558 -41.00 -4.11 -0.96
N GLU A 559 -41.56 -4.23 0.24
CA GLU A 559 -41.82 -3.09 1.12
C GLU A 559 -40.57 -2.79 1.95
N VAL A 560 -40.35 -1.50 2.23
CA VAL A 560 -39.21 -1.05 3.03
C VAL A 560 -39.74 -0.29 4.24
N GLU A 561 -39.41 -0.79 5.41
CA GLU A 561 -39.64 -0.10 6.67
C GLU A 561 -38.34 0.58 7.14
N VAL A 562 -38.36 1.91 7.32
CA VAL A 562 -37.25 2.62 7.96
C VAL A 562 -37.48 2.60 9.47
N LEU A 563 -36.61 1.88 10.18
CA LEU A 563 -36.74 1.67 11.62
C LEU A 563 -36.10 2.81 12.41
N GLU A 564 -34.92 3.27 11.97
CA GLU A 564 -34.15 4.27 12.71
C GLU A 564 -33.29 5.13 11.78
N ASP A 565 -33.02 6.38 12.18
CA ASP A 565 -32.09 7.32 11.54
C ASP A 565 -30.88 7.50 12.43
N LEU A 566 -29.74 6.96 12.02
CA LEU A 566 -28.50 6.95 12.78
C LEU A 566 -27.65 8.23 12.62
N GLY A 567 -28.03 9.12 11.70
CA GLY A 567 -27.33 10.40 11.51
C GLY A 567 -26.83 10.65 10.08
N PRO A 568 -26.07 11.74 9.87
CA PRO A 568 -25.57 12.10 8.54
C PRO A 568 -24.46 11.15 8.06
N GLY A 569 -24.38 10.96 6.75
CA GLY A 569 -23.30 10.19 6.12
C GLY A 569 -21.91 10.80 6.36
N LEU A 570 -20.87 9.98 6.34
CA LEU A 570 -19.49 10.44 6.62
C LEU A 570 -18.83 11.15 5.43
N ILE A 571 -19.18 10.75 4.21
CA ILE A 571 -18.62 11.31 2.97
C ILE A 571 -19.56 12.32 2.39
N ASP A 572 -20.81 11.93 2.19
CA ASP A 572 -21.90 12.81 1.79
C ASP A 572 -22.78 13.11 3.00
N THR A 573 -22.59 14.28 3.58
CA THR A 573 -23.35 14.73 4.76
C THR A 573 -24.79 15.15 4.42
N SER A 574 -25.17 15.22 3.15
CA SER A 574 -26.56 15.44 2.72
C SER A 574 -27.38 14.15 2.77
N SER A 575 -26.76 12.98 2.69
CA SER A 575 -27.39 11.69 2.90
C SER A 575 -27.52 11.35 4.39
N ARG A 576 -28.51 10.53 4.74
CA ARG A 576 -28.73 9.99 6.09
C ARG A 576 -28.36 8.53 6.11
N ILE A 577 -27.80 8.08 7.20
CA ILE A 577 -27.60 6.64 7.46
C ILE A 577 -28.83 6.15 8.19
N VAL A 578 -29.52 5.19 7.61
CA VAL A 578 -30.77 4.64 8.12
C VAL A 578 -30.65 3.13 8.34
N VAL A 579 -31.44 2.65 9.27
CA VAL A 579 -31.70 1.22 9.46
C VAL A 579 -33.01 0.88 8.80
N CYS A 580 -32.98 -0.08 7.88
CA CYS A 580 -34.16 -0.50 7.12
C CYS A 580 -34.37 -2.01 7.28
N ARG A 581 -35.67 -2.41 7.19
CA ARG A 581 -36.09 -3.78 6.96
C ARG A 581 -36.72 -3.89 5.58
N PHE A 582 -36.43 -4.99 4.87
CA PHE A 582 -36.97 -5.30 3.56
C PHE A 582 -37.88 -6.53 3.71
N GLU A 583 -39.14 -6.44 3.27
CA GLU A 583 -40.12 -7.52 3.37
C GLU A 583 -40.76 -7.74 2.00
N SER A 584 -40.77 -9.00 1.52
CA SER A 584 -41.47 -9.36 0.28
C SER A 584 -42.96 -9.39 0.51
N VAL A 585 -43.73 -8.81 -0.42
CA VAL A 585 -45.20 -8.72 -0.38
C VAL A 585 -45.86 -9.44 -1.54
#